data_c53ebc7bd4d1aa1f80a86750b0c00d31
#
_entry.id   c53ebc7bd4d1aa1f80a86750b0c00d31
#
_cell.length_a   1.000
_cell.length_b   1.000
_cell.length_c   1.000
_cell.angle_alpha   90.00
_cell.angle_beta   90.00
_cell.angle_gamma   90.00
#
_symmetry.space_group_name_H-M   'P 1'
#
loop_
_entity.id
_entity.type
_entity.pdbx_description
1 polymer ?
#
loop_
_entity_poly.entity_id
_entity_poly.type
_entity_poly.pdbx_seq_one_letter_code
_entity_poly.pdbx_strand_id
1 'polypeptide(L)'
;MSVNVLYQTSAVATGGRDGTTKTKDGSLDLQLSTPKELGGAGGAGNNPEQLFAAGYAACFIGAMKFVASQQSDVSLPADVNVESTVGIGPRSEGGFGLEIALAVTVPGMDKTQAEQLVAAAHEVCPYSNATRNNIDVKLSVAV
;
A
#
# COMPACT_ATOMS: atom_id res chain seq x y z
N MET A 1 -18.43 2.94 -11.78
CA MET A 1 -18.02 1.63 -11.20
C MET A 1 -18.80 1.40 -9.91
N SER A 2 -19.40 0.21 -9.74
CA SER A 2 -20.07 -0.17 -8.49
C SER A 2 -19.28 -1.27 -7.79
N VAL A 3 -19.32 -1.29 -6.45
CA VAL A 3 -18.67 -2.29 -5.64
C VAL A 3 -19.72 -2.97 -4.76
N ASN A 4 -19.73 -4.29 -4.78
CA ASN A 4 -20.54 -5.07 -3.83
C ASN A 4 -19.73 -5.18 -2.51
N VAL A 5 -20.04 -4.33 -1.54
CA VAL A 5 -19.28 -4.22 -0.29
C VAL A 5 -19.48 -5.46 0.58
N LEU A 6 -18.40 -6.18 0.84
CA LEU A 6 -18.40 -7.36 1.72
C LEU A 6 -17.96 -7.03 3.16
N TYR A 7 -17.14 -6.01 3.33
CA TYR A 7 -16.61 -5.58 4.62
C TYR A 7 -16.41 -4.06 4.61
N GLN A 8 -16.67 -3.41 5.74
CA GLN A 8 -16.37 -2.00 5.90
C GLN A 8 -15.79 -1.73 7.28
N THR A 9 -14.96 -0.72 7.37
CA THR A 9 -14.39 -0.23 8.63
C THR A 9 -14.35 1.29 8.60
N SER A 10 -14.14 1.90 9.74
CA SER A 10 -14.04 3.35 9.84
C SER A 10 -13.04 3.76 10.90
N ALA A 11 -12.45 4.93 10.69
CA ALA A 11 -11.54 5.56 11.62
C ALA A 11 -11.90 7.03 11.78
N VAL A 12 -11.50 7.59 12.91
CA VAL A 12 -11.67 9.02 13.21
C VAL A 12 -10.30 9.62 13.48
N ALA A 13 -10.01 10.77 12.90
CA ALA A 13 -8.82 11.54 13.16
C ALA A 13 -9.17 12.92 13.72
N THR A 14 -8.33 13.44 14.61
CA THR A 14 -8.40 14.80 15.12
C THR A 14 -7.02 15.41 15.12
N GLY A 15 -6.93 16.75 14.95
CA GLY A 15 -5.67 17.48 14.97
C GLY A 15 -4.80 17.31 13.71
N GLY A 16 -5.34 16.71 12.66
CA GLY A 16 -4.62 16.54 11.38
C GLY A 16 -3.34 15.72 11.53
N ARG A 17 -2.27 16.17 10.87
CA ARG A 17 -0.98 15.45 10.85
C ARG A 17 -0.22 15.45 12.19
N ASP A 18 -0.63 16.24 13.17
CA ASP A 18 -0.01 16.32 14.51
C ASP A 18 -0.94 15.84 15.63
N GLY A 19 -2.06 15.24 15.25
CA GLY A 19 -3.05 14.74 16.18
C GLY A 19 -3.03 13.24 16.36
N THR A 20 -4.20 12.64 16.29
CA THR A 20 -4.39 11.19 16.46
C THR A 20 -5.29 10.62 15.36
N THR A 21 -5.15 9.34 15.09
CA THR A 21 -6.11 8.59 14.28
C THR A 21 -6.38 7.24 14.93
N LYS A 22 -7.62 6.81 14.91
CA LYS A 22 -8.05 5.62 15.61
C LYS A 22 -9.21 4.96 14.87
N THR A 23 -9.14 3.65 14.67
CA THR A 23 -10.29 2.88 14.18
C THR A 23 -11.37 2.80 15.24
N LYS A 24 -12.63 2.69 14.82
CA LYS A 24 -13.77 2.66 15.77
C LYS A 24 -13.72 1.47 16.71
N ASP A 25 -13.14 0.34 16.27
CA ASP A 25 -12.93 -0.84 17.12
C ASP A 25 -11.70 -0.72 18.04
N GLY A 26 -10.89 0.34 17.87
CA GLY A 26 -9.71 0.60 18.69
C GLY A 26 -8.47 -0.24 18.35
N SER A 27 -8.54 -1.12 17.35
CA SER A 27 -7.42 -1.99 16.99
C SER A 27 -6.23 -1.22 16.40
N LEU A 28 -6.48 -0.09 15.75
CA LEU A 28 -5.48 0.88 15.31
C LEU A 28 -5.69 2.16 16.12
N ASP A 29 -4.67 2.59 16.85
CA ASP A 29 -4.73 3.79 17.70
C ASP A 29 -3.35 4.45 17.68
N LEU A 30 -3.22 5.54 16.92
CA LEU A 30 -1.92 6.12 16.59
C LEU A 30 -1.84 7.60 16.94
N GLN A 31 -0.72 7.98 17.55
CA GLN A 31 -0.28 9.37 17.64
C GLN A 31 0.42 9.74 16.33
N LEU A 32 0.11 10.91 15.77
CA LEU A 32 0.66 11.39 14.52
C LEU A 32 1.70 12.50 14.75
N SER A 33 2.67 12.60 13.86
CA SER A 33 3.67 13.66 13.82
C SER A 33 3.95 14.07 12.38
N THR A 34 3.97 15.37 12.11
CA THR A 34 4.30 15.88 10.78
C THR A 34 5.82 15.82 10.58
N PRO A 35 6.31 15.18 9.51
CA PRO A 35 7.75 15.16 9.19
C PRO A 35 8.32 16.57 8.98
N LYS A 36 9.60 16.73 9.28
CA LYS A 36 10.31 18.01 9.06
C LYS A 36 10.31 18.43 7.59
N GLU A 37 10.38 17.48 6.68
CA GLU A 37 10.36 17.67 5.24
C GLU A 37 9.05 18.31 4.76
N LEU A 38 7.98 18.15 5.52
CA LEU A 38 6.67 18.78 5.28
C LEU A 38 6.44 20.03 6.12
N GLY A 39 7.49 20.56 6.75
CA GLY A 39 7.41 21.74 7.58
C GLY A 39 6.99 21.49 9.02
N GLY A 40 6.93 20.25 9.46
CA GLY A 40 6.58 19.88 10.82
C GLY A 40 7.76 19.88 11.79
N ALA A 41 7.46 19.62 13.06
CA ALA A 41 8.48 19.49 14.10
C ALA A 41 9.22 18.16 14.08
N GLY A 42 8.72 17.20 13.35
CA GLY A 42 9.15 15.81 13.44
C GLY A 42 8.59 15.16 14.71
N GLY A 43 9.18 14.04 15.11
CA GLY A 43 8.79 13.31 16.30
C GLY A 43 8.58 11.83 16.03
N ALA A 44 8.15 11.11 17.07
CA ALA A 44 8.01 9.66 17.03
C ALA A 44 6.66 9.17 16.49
N GLY A 45 5.72 10.07 16.19
CA GLY A 45 4.40 9.71 15.68
C GLY A 45 4.45 9.21 14.25
N ASN A 46 3.39 8.54 13.86
CA ASN A 46 3.20 8.08 12.48
C ASN A 46 2.64 9.19 11.59
N ASN A 47 2.58 8.94 10.29
CA ASN A 47 2.00 9.87 9.34
C ASN A 47 1.13 9.13 8.31
N PRO A 48 0.27 9.86 7.57
CA PRO A 48 -0.61 9.22 6.57
C PRO A 48 0.15 8.46 5.47
N GLU A 49 1.33 8.90 5.08
CA GLU A 49 2.13 8.23 4.05
C GLU A 49 2.61 6.86 4.52
N GLN A 50 3.01 6.75 5.80
CA GLN A 50 3.36 5.45 6.41
C GLN A 50 2.16 4.50 6.43
N LEU A 51 0.98 5.01 6.77
CA LEU A 51 -0.26 4.22 6.78
C LEU A 51 -0.62 3.74 5.37
N PHE A 52 -0.49 4.61 4.38
CA PHE A 52 -0.71 4.25 2.98
C PHE A 52 0.27 3.16 2.52
N ALA A 53 1.56 3.33 2.82
CA ALA A 53 2.60 2.36 2.47
C ALA A 53 2.34 0.99 3.12
N ALA A 54 2.06 0.97 4.42
CA ALA A 54 1.78 -0.27 5.16
C ALA A 54 0.53 -0.97 4.62
N GLY A 55 -0.54 -0.22 4.37
CA GLY A 55 -1.79 -0.74 3.82
C GLY A 55 -1.59 -1.32 2.43
N TYR A 56 -0.90 -0.59 1.53
CA TYR A 56 -0.67 -1.05 0.18
C TYR A 56 0.19 -2.33 0.14
N ALA A 57 1.29 -2.37 0.91
CA ALA A 57 2.15 -3.55 0.98
C ALA A 57 1.37 -4.80 1.41
N ALA A 58 0.60 -4.70 2.48
CA ALA A 58 -0.21 -5.81 2.98
C ALA A 58 -1.31 -6.23 1.99
N CYS A 59 -2.00 -5.24 1.41
CA CYS A 59 -3.06 -5.48 0.43
C CYS A 59 -2.53 -6.16 -0.82
N PHE A 60 -1.34 -5.75 -1.28
CA PHE A 60 -0.72 -6.34 -2.47
C PHE A 60 -0.33 -7.81 -2.27
N ILE A 61 0.22 -8.17 -1.10
CA ILE A 61 0.48 -9.58 -0.77
C ILE A 61 -0.84 -10.37 -0.74
N GLY A 62 -1.91 -9.79 -0.21
CA GLY A 62 -3.24 -10.39 -0.26
C GLY A 62 -3.70 -10.68 -1.68
N ALA A 63 -3.48 -9.73 -2.60
CA ALA A 63 -3.78 -9.91 -4.03
C ALA A 63 -2.92 -11.01 -4.66
N MET A 64 -1.62 -11.09 -4.31
CA MET A 64 -0.74 -12.16 -4.78
C MET A 64 -1.22 -13.54 -4.31
N LYS A 65 -1.63 -13.64 -3.05
CA LYS A 65 -2.21 -14.89 -2.49
C LYS A 65 -3.49 -15.27 -3.22
N PHE A 66 -4.35 -14.31 -3.50
CA PHE A 66 -5.59 -14.55 -4.25
C PHE A 66 -5.29 -15.11 -5.64
N VAL A 67 -4.39 -14.45 -6.39
CA VAL A 67 -4.00 -14.92 -7.74
C VAL A 67 -3.40 -16.32 -7.69
N ALA A 68 -2.48 -16.56 -6.75
CA ALA A 68 -1.87 -17.87 -6.58
C ALA A 68 -2.89 -18.96 -6.27
N SER A 69 -3.92 -18.65 -5.48
CA SER A 69 -5.00 -19.61 -5.15
C SER A 69 -5.84 -20.01 -6.36
N GLN A 70 -5.84 -19.21 -7.42
CA GLN A 70 -6.57 -19.52 -8.66
C GLN A 70 -5.73 -20.36 -9.65
N GLN A 71 -4.50 -20.67 -9.31
CA GLN A 71 -3.56 -21.42 -10.15
C GLN A 71 -3.05 -22.65 -9.40
N SER A 72 -3.17 -23.84 -10.01
CA SER A 72 -2.83 -25.11 -9.37
C SER A 72 -1.32 -25.35 -9.23
N ASP A 73 -0.51 -24.68 -10.04
CA ASP A 73 0.95 -24.86 -10.16
C ASP A 73 1.76 -23.74 -9.49
N VAL A 74 1.08 -22.78 -8.84
CA VAL A 74 1.73 -21.65 -8.17
C VAL A 74 1.60 -21.79 -6.66
N SER A 75 2.76 -21.84 -5.98
CA SER A 75 2.85 -21.84 -4.53
C SER A 75 3.65 -20.62 -4.09
N LEU A 76 2.99 -19.72 -3.37
CA LEU A 76 3.63 -18.50 -2.87
C LEU A 76 4.49 -18.84 -1.65
N PRO A 77 5.80 -18.49 -1.62
CA PRO A 77 6.63 -18.76 -0.46
C PRO A 77 6.17 -17.97 0.77
N ALA A 78 6.38 -18.53 1.96
CA ALA A 78 5.95 -17.89 3.21
C ALA A 78 6.66 -16.58 3.51
N ASP A 79 7.87 -16.41 2.98
CA ASP A 79 8.72 -15.22 3.17
C ASP A 79 8.60 -14.20 2.04
N VAL A 80 7.58 -14.33 1.16
CA VAL A 80 7.25 -13.28 0.20
C VAL A 80 7.05 -11.96 0.92
N ASN A 81 7.61 -10.89 0.35
CA ASN A 81 7.47 -9.58 0.96
C ASN A 81 7.32 -8.48 -0.10
N VAL A 82 6.72 -7.38 0.32
CA VAL A 82 6.55 -6.17 -0.49
C VAL A 82 7.01 -4.98 0.33
N GLU A 83 7.98 -4.26 -0.21
CA GLU A 83 8.32 -2.94 0.29
C GLU A 83 7.58 -1.89 -0.53
N SER A 84 6.71 -1.15 0.12
CA SER A 84 5.96 -0.04 -0.50
C SER A 84 6.59 1.27 -0.08
N THR A 85 7.03 2.05 -1.06
CA THR A 85 7.57 3.39 -0.84
C THR A 85 6.56 4.42 -1.32
N VAL A 86 6.19 5.35 -0.45
CA VAL A 86 5.22 6.41 -0.74
C VAL A 86 5.89 7.76 -0.49
N GLY A 87 5.99 8.55 -1.55
CA GLY A 87 6.45 9.93 -1.49
C GLY A 87 5.28 10.91 -1.62
N ILE A 88 5.43 12.11 -1.05
CA ILE A 88 4.46 13.19 -1.17
C ILE A 88 5.18 14.46 -1.62
N GLY A 89 4.54 15.24 -2.49
CA GLY A 89 5.08 16.51 -2.94
C GLY A 89 4.05 17.34 -3.68
N PRO A 90 4.38 18.62 -4.00
CA PRO A 90 3.50 19.47 -4.79
C PRO A 90 3.37 18.95 -6.23
N ARG A 91 2.18 19.07 -6.78
CA ARG A 91 1.89 18.74 -8.19
C ARG A 91 2.09 19.96 -9.08
N SER A 92 2.44 19.72 -10.34
CA SER A 92 2.54 20.78 -11.36
C SER A 92 1.22 21.53 -11.56
N GLU A 93 0.09 20.84 -11.40
CA GLU A 93 -1.26 21.39 -11.56
C GLU A 93 -1.83 21.99 -10.28
N GLY A 94 -1.04 22.04 -9.21
CA GLY A 94 -1.46 22.53 -7.88
C GLY A 94 -1.87 21.41 -6.94
N GLY A 95 -1.87 21.73 -5.66
CA GLY A 95 -2.10 20.75 -4.59
C GLY A 95 -0.93 19.79 -4.41
N PHE A 96 -1.19 18.71 -3.71
CA PHE A 96 -0.20 17.67 -3.40
C PHE A 96 -0.57 16.36 -4.07
N GLY A 97 0.43 15.55 -4.38
CA GLY A 97 0.27 14.23 -4.95
C GLY A 97 1.20 13.22 -4.30
N LEU A 98 0.96 11.95 -4.62
CA LEU A 98 1.78 10.85 -4.13
C LEU A 98 2.58 10.23 -5.27
N GLU A 99 3.78 9.76 -4.98
CA GLU A 99 4.56 8.86 -5.82
C GLU A 99 4.67 7.52 -5.11
N ILE A 100 4.47 6.40 -5.83
CA ILE A 100 4.41 5.07 -5.22
C ILE A 100 5.31 4.10 -5.98
N ALA A 101 6.09 3.32 -5.23
CA ALA A 101 6.84 2.19 -5.75
C ALA A 101 6.60 0.96 -4.88
N LEU A 102 6.42 -0.20 -5.53
CA LEU A 102 6.31 -1.49 -4.87
C LEU A 102 7.48 -2.38 -5.32
N ALA A 103 8.34 -2.74 -4.39
CA ALA A 103 9.41 -3.71 -4.60
C ALA A 103 8.97 -5.05 -4.02
N VAL A 104 8.72 -6.01 -4.90
CA VAL A 104 8.18 -7.33 -4.53
C VAL A 104 9.31 -8.34 -4.56
N THR A 105 9.52 -9.09 -3.48
CA THR A 105 10.47 -10.19 -3.40
C THR A 105 9.72 -11.51 -3.23
N VAL A 106 9.96 -12.44 -4.17
CA VAL A 106 9.34 -13.77 -4.15
C VAL A 106 10.46 -14.82 -4.13
N PRO A 107 11.02 -15.11 -2.95
CA PRO A 107 12.21 -15.96 -2.85
C PRO A 107 12.00 -17.35 -3.44
N GLY A 108 12.94 -17.78 -4.29
CA GLY A 108 12.96 -19.12 -4.85
C GLY A 108 11.98 -19.39 -6.00
N MET A 109 11.18 -18.40 -6.40
CA MET A 109 10.31 -18.55 -7.57
C MET A 109 11.08 -18.26 -8.86
N ASP A 110 10.68 -18.92 -9.96
CA ASP A 110 11.18 -18.56 -11.29
C ASP A 110 10.86 -17.09 -11.60
N LYS A 111 11.83 -16.37 -12.15
CA LYS A 111 11.72 -14.92 -12.40
C LYS A 111 10.51 -14.56 -13.26
N THR A 112 10.32 -15.27 -14.37
CA THR A 112 9.19 -15.04 -15.30
C THR A 112 7.86 -15.30 -14.59
N GLN A 113 7.77 -16.38 -13.83
CA GLN A 113 6.58 -16.73 -13.07
C GLN A 113 6.26 -15.67 -12.01
N ALA A 114 7.28 -15.18 -11.31
CA ALA A 114 7.12 -14.12 -10.31
C ALA A 114 6.63 -12.81 -10.94
N GLU A 115 7.19 -12.42 -12.08
CA GLU A 115 6.75 -11.23 -12.82
C GLU A 115 5.29 -11.34 -13.29
N GLN A 116 4.88 -12.49 -13.78
CA GLN A 116 3.49 -12.75 -14.19
C GLN A 116 2.54 -12.68 -12.99
N LEU A 117 2.93 -13.27 -11.86
CA LEU A 117 2.16 -13.24 -10.63
C LEU A 117 1.97 -11.80 -10.11
N VAL A 118 3.04 -11.01 -10.11
CA VAL A 118 3.00 -9.61 -9.67
C VAL A 118 2.13 -8.77 -10.60
N ALA A 119 2.25 -8.95 -11.91
CA ALA A 119 1.40 -8.26 -12.89
C ALA A 119 -0.08 -8.58 -12.67
N ALA A 120 -0.42 -9.85 -12.47
CA ALA A 120 -1.79 -10.28 -12.20
C ALA A 120 -2.30 -9.74 -10.84
N ALA A 121 -1.44 -9.72 -9.82
CA ALA A 121 -1.79 -9.14 -8.52
C ALA A 121 -2.10 -7.64 -8.62
N HIS A 122 -1.34 -6.91 -9.44
CA HIS A 122 -1.59 -5.49 -9.68
C HIS A 122 -2.97 -5.24 -10.31
N GLU A 123 -3.44 -6.15 -11.15
CA GLU A 123 -4.78 -6.03 -11.74
C GLU A 123 -5.92 -6.24 -10.73
N VAL A 124 -5.73 -7.10 -9.73
CA VAL A 124 -6.79 -7.46 -8.78
C VAL A 124 -6.70 -6.74 -7.44
N CYS A 125 -5.57 -6.13 -7.12
CA CYS A 125 -5.38 -5.43 -5.85
C CYS A 125 -6.30 -4.21 -5.76
N PRO A 126 -7.12 -4.08 -4.70
CA PRO A 126 -8.01 -2.93 -4.57
C PRO A 126 -7.28 -1.59 -4.41
N TYR A 127 -6.08 -1.57 -3.81
CA TYR A 127 -5.27 -0.34 -3.77
C TYR A 127 -4.71 0.01 -5.15
N SER A 128 -4.30 -0.98 -5.94
CA SER A 128 -3.92 -0.75 -7.34
C SER A 128 -5.07 -0.24 -8.18
N ASN A 129 -6.29 -0.74 -7.93
CA ASN A 129 -7.50 -0.21 -8.56
C ASN A 129 -7.72 1.27 -8.20
N ALA A 130 -7.47 1.65 -6.95
CA ALA A 130 -7.62 3.04 -6.50
C ALA A 130 -6.56 3.98 -7.09
N THR A 131 -5.36 3.47 -7.38
CA THR A 131 -4.25 4.28 -7.92
C THR A 131 -4.21 4.30 -9.45
N ARG A 132 -4.73 3.28 -10.13
CA ARG A 132 -4.66 3.13 -11.59
C ARG A 132 -5.28 4.32 -12.31
N ASN A 133 -4.60 4.77 -13.38
CA ASN A 133 -4.97 5.95 -14.17
C ASN A 133 -4.94 7.27 -13.39
N ASN A 134 -4.33 7.28 -12.21
CA ASN A 134 -4.15 8.45 -11.36
C ASN A 134 -2.71 8.60 -10.89
N ILE A 135 -2.11 7.52 -10.39
CA ILE A 135 -0.72 7.48 -9.92
C ILE A 135 0.00 6.37 -10.67
N ASP A 136 1.15 6.68 -11.24
CA ASP A 136 2.05 5.71 -11.84
C ASP A 136 2.74 4.92 -10.72
N VAL A 137 2.31 3.68 -10.49
CA VAL A 137 2.93 2.80 -9.50
C VAL A 137 4.09 2.05 -10.15
N LYS A 138 5.30 2.29 -9.65
CA LYS A 138 6.51 1.60 -10.13
C LYS A 138 6.61 0.23 -9.48
N LEU A 139 6.59 -0.83 -10.28
CA LEU A 139 6.71 -2.21 -9.82
C LEU A 139 8.10 -2.76 -10.13
N SER A 140 8.72 -3.42 -9.17
CA SER A 140 9.94 -4.22 -9.38
C SER A 140 9.79 -5.58 -8.70
N VAL A 141 10.44 -6.59 -9.27
CA VAL A 141 10.35 -7.98 -8.82
C VAL A 141 11.75 -8.57 -8.65
N ALA A 142 11.99 -9.15 -7.49
CA ALA A 142 13.18 -9.94 -7.18
C ALA A 142 12.80 -11.38 -6.79
N VAL A 143 13.70 -12.32 -7.04
CA VAL A 143 13.51 -13.74 -6.71
C VAL A 143 14.68 -14.32 -5.92
#